data_e003758667a8850a95206107123b4323
#
_entry.id   e003758667a8850a95206107123b4323
#
_cell.length_a   1.000
_cell.length_b   1.000
_cell.length_c   1.000
_cell.angle_alpha   90.00
_cell.angle_beta   90.00
_cell.angle_gamma   90.00
#
_symmetry.space_group_name_H-M   'P 1'
#
loop_
_entity.id
_entity.type
_entity.pdbx_description
1 polymer ?
#
loop_
_entity_poly.entity_id
_entity_poly.type
_entity_poly.pdbx_seq_one_letter_code
_entity_poly.pdbx_strand_id
1 'polypeptide(L)'
;MTLKEKCAILEDRVKRLQEIGLALSTEDDINVIFELIMGEAKNITNADGRTLYMISDDAKTMKFEIMATESMNFAQGGTTGIEIKIPPMQLFDEEGNPNHSSIVTYSANTGKTVNIKDAYKEKGFDFTGAKTFDKNTGYRTQSVLSVPLKNHENDIVGVMQLINAKDPQSGKTISFSADMQYQIDSLASQGAVALTNKRLVAE
;
A
#
# COMPACT_ATOMS: atom_id res chain seq x y z
N MET A 1 -2.63 23.34 19.70
CA MET A 1 -1.54 23.42 18.68
C MET A 1 -1.45 24.85 18.17
N THR A 2 -0.35 25.51 18.39
CA THR A 2 -0.08 26.90 17.97
C THR A 2 0.25 26.96 16.47
N LEU A 3 0.20 28.15 15.86
CA LEU A 3 0.60 28.33 14.46
C LEU A 3 2.06 27.92 14.24
N LYS A 4 2.95 28.23 15.17
CA LYS A 4 4.37 27.85 15.11
C LYS A 4 4.57 26.33 15.08
N GLU A 5 3.83 25.60 15.92
CA GLU A 5 3.87 24.13 15.95
C GLU A 5 3.32 23.54 14.62
N LYS A 6 2.25 24.13 14.06
CA LYS A 6 1.73 23.72 12.76
C LYS A 6 2.74 23.93 11.63
N CYS A 7 3.40 25.09 11.59
CA CYS A 7 4.44 25.38 10.61
C CYS A 7 5.60 24.38 10.70
N ALA A 8 6.11 24.12 11.91
CA ALA A 8 7.20 23.16 12.10
C ALA A 8 6.85 21.75 11.62
N ILE A 9 5.61 21.29 11.88
CA ILE A 9 5.13 19.99 11.39
C ILE A 9 5.06 19.97 9.86
N LEU A 10 4.58 21.05 9.23
CA LEU A 10 4.51 21.14 7.78
C LEU A 10 5.90 21.21 7.13
N GLU A 11 6.82 21.94 7.71
CA GLU A 11 8.22 22.01 7.25
C GLU A 11 8.89 20.63 7.31
N ASP A 12 8.71 19.88 8.41
CA ASP A 12 9.22 18.51 8.55
C ASP A 12 8.62 17.58 7.50
N ARG A 13 7.31 17.67 7.26
CA ARG A 13 6.63 16.90 6.20
C ARG A 13 7.18 17.20 4.81
N VAL A 14 7.37 18.48 4.47
CA VAL A 14 7.93 18.87 3.16
C VAL A 14 9.34 18.34 3.00
N LYS A 15 10.18 18.46 4.03
CA LYS A 15 11.54 17.92 4.02
C LYS A 15 11.54 16.41 3.80
N ARG A 16 10.69 15.67 4.51
CA ARG A 16 10.57 14.22 4.38
C ARG A 16 10.10 13.80 2.99
N LEU A 17 9.13 14.51 2.39
CA LEU A 17 8.69 14.26 1.02
C LEU A 17 9.80 14.50 -0.01
N GLN A 18 10.66 15.50 0.21
CA GLN A 18 11.82 15.75 -0.65
C GLN A 18 12.87 14.65 -0.52
N GLU A 19 13.17 14.21 0.72
CA GLU A 19 14.13 13.13 0.99
C GLU A 19 13.69 11.81 0.36
N ILE A 20 12.41 11.43 0.49
CA ILE A 20 11.90 10.21 -0.13
C ILE A 20 11.88 10.32 -1.66
N GLY A 21 11.49 11.47 -2.21
CA GLY A 21 11.51 11.72 -3.66
C GLY A 21 12.92 11.60 -4.25
N LEU A 22 13.93 12.13 -3.55
CA LEU A 22 15.33 11.99 -3.94
C LEU A 22 15.77 10.52 -3.87
N ALA A 23 15.51 9.83 -2.76
CA ALA A 23 15.87 8.43 -2.59
C ALA A 23 15.24 7.54 -3.68
N LEU A 24 13.96 7.72 -3.97
CA LEU A 24 13.25 6.99 -5.02
C LEU A 24 13.80 7.27 -6.43
N SER A 25 14.30 8.48 -6.69
CA SER A 25 14.84 8.85 -8.00
C SER A 25 16.29 8.38 -8.24
N THR A 26 17.04 8.14 -7.17
CA THR A 26 18.47 7.74 -7.25
C THR A 26 18.70 6.26 -7.03
N GLU A 27 17.72 5.53 -6.49
CA GLU A 27 17.84 4.09 -6.24
C GLU A 27 17.67 3.30 -7.54
N ASP A 28 18.50 2.30 -7.73
CA ASP A 28 18.50 1.44 -8.92
C ASP A 28 17.84 0.09 -8.67
N ASP A 29 17.91 -0.45 -7.46
CA ASP A 29 17.27 -1.72 -7.09
C ASP A 29 15.78 -1.52 -6.84
N ILE A 30 14.96 -2.17 -7.66
CA ILE A 30 13.49 -2.08 -7.55
C ILE A 30 12.97 -2.60 -6.21
N ASN A 31 13.63 -3.60 -5.61
CA ASN A 31 13.22 -4.12 -4.31
C ASN A 31 13.49 -3.10 -3.19
N VAL A 32 14.59 -2.36 -3.31
CA VAL A 32 14.88 -1.26 -2.39
C VAL A 32 13.86 -0.13 -2.56
N ILE A 33 13.46 0.19 -3.79
CA ILE A 33 12.38 1.16 -4.05
C ILE A 33 11.08 0.71 -3.39
N PHE A 34 10.70 -0.57 -3.51
CA PHE A 34 9.53 -1.12 -2.83
C PHE A 34 9.60 -0.95 -1.31
N GLU A 35 10.76 -1.25 -0.70
CA GLU A 35 10.96 -1.08 0.74
C GLU A 35 10.91 0.38 1.18
N LEU A 36 11.47 1.30 0.40
CA LEU A 36 11.39 2.74 0.69
C LEU A 36 9.94 3.23 0.71
N ILE A 37 9.16 2.86 -0.31
CA ILE A 37 7.74 3.23 -0.40
C ILE A 37 6.96 2.66 0.81
N MET A 38 7.11 1.37 1.08
CA MET A 38 6.35 0.69 2.13
C MET A 38 6.81 1.07 3.54
N GLY A 39 8.10 1.36 3.70
CA GLY A 39 8.67 1.88 4.94
C GLY A 39 8.12 3.27 5.28
N GLU A 40 8.07 4.17 4.30
CA GLU A 40 7.50 5.51 4.51
C GLU A 40 5.99 5.47 4.74
N ALA A 41 5.26 4.60 4.02
CA ALA A 41 3.84 4.38 4.27
C ALA A 41 3.57 3.96 5.73
N LYS A 42 4.42 3.07 6.28
CA LYS A 42 4.38 2.69 7.69
C LYS A 42 4.67 3.87 8.61
N ASN A 43 5.71 4.68 8.32
CA ASN A 43 6.07 5.84 9.14
C ASN A 43 4.92 6.86 9.24
N ILE A 44 4.21 7.07 8.12
CA ILE A 44 3.06 8.00 8.07
C ILE A 44 1.87 7.47 8.88
N THR A 45 1.59 6.18 8.80
CA THR A 45 0.33 5.59 9.29
C THR A 45 0.47 4.77 10.55
N ASN A 46 1.69 4.38 10.90
CA ASN A 46 1.97 3.38 11.92
C ASN A 46 1.15 2.08 11.71
N ALA A 47 0.93 1.70 10.43
CA ALA A 47 0.18 0.51 10.07
C ALA A 47 0.93 -0.76 10.47
N ASP A 48 0.20 -1.72 11.03
CA ASP A 48 0.74 -3.01 11.46
C ASP A 48 1.05 -3.93 10.28
N GLY A 49 0.13 -4.01 9.32
CA GLY A 49 0.27 -4.80 8.09
C GLY A 49 0.45 -3.91 6.87
N ARG A 50 1.28 -4.38 5.93
CA ARG A 50 1.52 -3.71 4.65
C ARG A 50 1.74 -4.72 3.54
N THR A 51 1.14 -4.48 2.38
CA THR A 51 1.33 -5.29 1.18
C THR A 51 1.47 -4.38 -0.03
N LEU A 52 2.45 -4.64 -0.87
CA LEU A 52 2.63 -4.00 -2.16
C LEU A 52 2.33 -5.01 -3.26
N TYR A 53 1.51 -4.59 -4.21
CA TYR A 53 1.17 -5.36 -5.40
C TYR A 53 1.64 -4.61 -6.63
N MET A 54 2.19 -5.34 -7.61
CA MET A 54 2.52 -4.78 -8.91
C MET A 54 1.67 -5.44 -10.00
N ILE A 55 1.16 -4.63 -10.91
CA ILE A 55 0.39 -5.10 -12.07
C ILE A 55 1.37 -5.71 -13.07
N SER A 56 1.00 -6.88 -13.62
CA SER A 56 1.74 -7.56 -14.69
C SER A 56 1.74 -6.74 -15.99
N ASP A 57 2.73 -6.97 -16.86
CA ASP A 57 2.87 -6.21 -18.11
C ASP A 57 1.67 -6.37 -19.06
N ASP A 58 0.99 -7.51 -18.99
CA ASP A 58 -0.25 -7.76 -19.75
C ASP A 58 -1.51 -7.15 -19.10
N ALA A 59 -1.35 -6.48 -17.96
CA ALA A 59 -2.40 -5.86 -17.16
C ALA A 59 -3.53 -6.80 -16.72
N LYS A 60 -3.30 -8.12 -16.68
CA LYS A 60 -4.33 -9.12 -16.32
C LYS A 60 -4.27 -9.56 -14.87
N THR A 61 -3.11 -9.47 -14.25
CA THR A 61 -2.89 -9.95 -12.89
C THR A 61 -2.12 -8.93 -12.03
N MET A 62 -2.18 -9.13 -10.73
CA MET A 62 -1.31 -8.45 -9.77
C MET A 62 -0.50 -9.47 -8.99
N LYS A 63 0.81 -9.24 -8.88
CA LYS A 63 1.73 -10.01 -8.05
C LYS A 63 1.96 -9.32 -6.72
N PHE A 64 2.15 -10.11 -5.68
CA PHE A 64 2.62 -9.65 -4.39
C PHE A 64 4.13 -9.42 -4.46
N GLU A 65 4.60 -8.21 -4.16
CA GLU A 65 6.03 -7.88 -4.13
C GLU A 65 6.57 -7.74 -2.71
N ILE A 66 5.74 -7.22 -1.79
CA ILE A 66 6.03 -7.15 -0.36
C ILE A 66 4.80 -7.55 0.43
N MET A 67 5.00 -8.36 1.46
CA MET A 67 4.03 -8.63 2.51
C MET A 67 4.73 -8.57 3.86
N ALA A 68 4.25 -7.74 4.77
CA ALA A 68 4.77 -7.69 6.12
C ALA A 68 3.67 -7.38 7.14
N THR A 69 3.77 -8.00 8.33
CA THR A 69 2.92 -7.73 9.49
C THR A 69 3.81 -7.68 10.72
N GLU A 70 3.94 -6.51 11.32
CA GLU A 70 4.92 -6.26 12.38
C GLU A 70 4.60 -7.02 13.67
N SER A 71 3.35 -6.99 14.11
CA SER A 71 2.91 -7.70 15.32
C SER A 71 3.06 -9.23 15.23
N MET A 72 3.20 -9.76 14.01
CA MET A 72 3.41 -11.18 13.75
C MET A 72 4.88 -11.53 13.45
N ASN A 73 5.76 -10.53 13.42
CA ASN A 73 7.16 -10.68 12.98
C ASN A 73 7.26 -11.40 11.63
N PHE A 74 6.37 -11.04 10.70
CA PHE A 74 6.24 -11.64 9.38
C PHE A 74 6.67 -10.65 8.31
N ALA A 75 7.56 -11.07 7.40
CA ALA A 75 7.94 -10.33 6.22
C ALA A 75 8.38 -11.28 5.11
N GLN A 76 7.91 -11.03 3.89
CA GLN A 76 8.26 -11.73 2.66
C GLN A 76 8.32 -10.76 1.47
N GLY A 77 9.06 -11.12 0.44
CA GLY A 77 9.27 -10.29 -0.75
C GLY A 77 10.28 -9.16 -0.49
N GLY A 78 10.37 -8.22 -1.42
CA GLY A 78 11.30 -7.11 -1.37
C GLY A 78 12.74 -7.58 -1.17
N THR A 79 13.45 -6.96 -0.23
CA THR A 79 14.84 -7.28 0.10
C THR A 79 15.02 -8.43 1.10
N THR A 80 13.92 -9.06 1.56
CA THR A 80 14.00 -10.14 2.58
C THR A 80 14.65 -11.41 2.07
N GLY A 81 14.71 -11.64 0.75
CA GLY A 81 15.12 -12.89 0.14
C GLY A 81 14.13 -14.05 0.31
N ILE A 82 12.98 -13.82 0.92
CA ILE A 82 11.93 -14.84 1.13
C ILE A 82 10.86 -14.68 0.06
N GLU A 83 10.71 -15.69 -0.78
CA GLU A 83 9.72 -15.68 -1.87
C GLU A 83 8.29 -15.70 -1.35
N ILE A 84 7.41 -14.89 -1.95
CA ILE A 84 5.97 -14.93 -1.70
C ILE A 84 5.34 -15.99 -2.60
N LYS A 85 4.88 -17.10 -2.01
CA LYS A 85 4.29 -18.25 -2.74
C LYS A 85 2.77 -18.16 -2.89
N ILE A 86 2.23 -16.94 -2.97
CA ILE A 86 0.81 -16.69 -3.19
C ILE A 86 0.60 -16.47 -4.68
N PRO A 87 -0.38 -17.17 -5.33
CA PRO A 87 -0.69 -16.94 -6.73
C PRO A 87 -1.08 -15.48 -7.00
N PRO A 88 -0.74 -14.95 -8.20
CA PRO A 88 -1.18 -13.61 -8.59
C PRO A 88 -2.70 -13.47 -8.55
N MET A 89 -3.18 -12.29 -8.16
CA MET A 89 -4.60 -11.96 -8.16
C MET A 89 -5.06 -11.62 -9.58
N GLN A 90 -6.21 -12.15 -10.00
CA GLN A 90 -6.82 -11.84 -11.28
C GLN A 90 -7.51 -10.48 -11.23
N LEU A 91 -7.20 -9.61 -12.20
CA LEU A 91 -7.84 -8.29 -12.35
C LEU A 91 -9.17 -8.36 -13.09
N PHE A 92 -9.42 -9.45 -13.79
CA PHE A 92 -10.65 -9.71 -14.53
C PHE A 92 -11.21 -11.08 -14.16
N ASP A 93 -12.52 -11.26 -14.31
CA ASP A 93 -13.18 -12.55 -14.19
C ASP A 93 -13.04 -13.39 -15.50
N GLU A 94 -13.62 -14.60 -15.52
CA GLU A 94 -13.58 -15.49 -16.66
C GLU A 94 -14.30 -14.93 -17.90
N GLU A 95 -15.22 -13.98 -17.69
CA GLU A 95 -15.99 -13.30 -18.74
C GLU A 95 -15.30 -12.04 -19.26
N GLY A 96 -14.17 -11.65 -18.64
CA GLY A 96 -13.39 -10.45 -18.98
C GLY A 96 -13.91 -9.15 -18.34
N ASN A 97 -14.82 -9.24 -17.37
CA ASN A 97 -15.25 -8.06 -16.63
C ASN A 97 -14.25 -7.72 -15.52
N PRO A 98 -14.08 -6.42 -15.16
CA PRO A 98 -13.22 -6.02 -14.07
C PRO A 98 -13.60 -6.66 -12.74
N ASN A 99 -12.66 -7.31 -12.10
CA ASN A 99 -12.85 -7.92 -10.79
C ASN A 99 -12.89 -6.84 -9.71
N HIS A 100 -14.05 -6.59 -9.13
CA HIS A 100 -14.28 -5.63 -8.04
C HIS A 100 -14.55 -6.30 -6.69
N SER A 101 -14.29 -7.61 -6.55
CA SER A 101 -14.63 -8.36 -5.33
C SER A 101 -13.81 -7.93 -4.12
N SER A 102 -12.52 -7.68 -4.30
CA SER A 102 -11.65 -7.19 -3.24
C SER A 102 -11.38 -5.69 -3.34
N ILE A 103 -11.02 -5.05 -2.23
CA ILE A 103 -10.62 -3.63 -2.24
C ILE A 103 -9.39 -3.37 -3.10
N VAL A 104 -8.49 -4.36 -3.21
CA VAL A 104 -7.23 -4.23 -3.95
C VAL A 104 -7.48 -4.28 -5.44
N THR A 105 -8.24 -5.28 -5.93
CA THR A 105 -8.63 -5.37 -7.33
C THR A 105 -9.56 -4.23 -7.75
N TYR A 106 -10.44 -3.77 -6.86
CA TYR A 106 -11.24 -2.57 -7.09
C TYR A 106 -10.36 -1.33 -7.27
N SER A 107 -9.38 -1.11 -6.38
CA SER A 107 -8.45 0.02 -6.48
C SER A 107 -7.62 -0.05 -7.78
N ALA A 108 -7.16 -1.25 -8.16
CA ALA A 108 -6.43 -1.47 -9.41
C ALA A 108 -7.28 -1.15 -10.66
N ASN A 109 -8.53 -1.62 -10.70
CA ASN A 109 -9.38 -1.45 -11.88
C ASN A 109 -10.02 -0.06 -11.99
N THR A 110 -10.21 0.64 -10.87
CA THR A 110 -10.91 1.95 -10.87
C THR A 110 -9.97 3.14 -10.65
N GLY A 111 -8.76 2.89 -10.18
CA GLY A 111 -7.85 3.93 -9.76
C GLY A 111 -8.35 4.76 -8.57
N LYS A 112 -9.22 4.21 -7.73
CA LYS A 112 -9.76 4.87 -6.55
C LYS A 112 -9.15 4.33 -5.28
N THR A 113 -8.81 5.21 -4.36
CA THR A 113 -8.44 4.86 -2.99
C THR A 113 -9.66 4.37 -2.23
N VAL A 114 -9.50 3.26 -1.50
CA VAL A 114 -10.53 2.69 -0.63
C VAL A 114 -10.05 2.71 0.81
N ASN A 115 -10.82 3.35 1.70
CA ASN A 115 -10.51 3.49 3.12
C ASN A 115 -11.61 2.87 3.97
N ILE A 116 -11.35 1.73 4.57
CA ILE A 116 -12.28 0.92 5.36
C ILE A 116 -11.97 1.07 6.84
N LYS A 117 -12.95 1.46 7.63
CA LYS A 117 -12.81 1.63 9.09
C LYS A 117 -12.80 0.31 9.84
N ASP A 118 -13.59 -0.66 9.40
CA ASP A 118 -13.67 -2.00 9.99
C ASP A 118 -14.08 -3.02 8.91
N ALA A 119 -13.12 -3.87 8.51
CA ALA A 119 -13.29 -4.90 7.48
C ALA A 119 -14.40 -5.91 7.79
N TYR A 120 -14.73 -6.12 9.08
CA TYR A 120 -15.78 -7.07 9.46
C TYR A 120 -17.19 -6.46 9.38
N LYS A 121 -17.29 -5.13 9.34
CA LYS A 121 -18.56 -4.41 9.21
C LYS A 121 -18.84 -3.94 7.78
N GLU A 122 -17.80 -3.95 6.96
CA GLU A 122 -17.90 -3.57 5.54
C GLU A 122 -18.69 -4.63 4.75
N LYS A 123 -19.59 -4.16 3.87
CA LYS A 123 -20.46 -5.02 3.06
C LYS A 123 -20.20 -4.90 1.55
N GLY A 124 -19.40 -3.92 1.15
CA GLY A 124 -19.14 -3.63 -0.26
C GLY A 124 -18.08 -4.52 -0.92
N PHE A 125 -17.31 -5.27 -0.10
CA PHE A 125 -16.17 -6.05 -0.57
C PHE A 125 -16.09 -7.40 0.12
N ASP A 126 -15.43 -8.35 -0.54
CA ASP A 126 -15.15 -9.68 0.03
C ASP A 126 -13.90 -9.64 0.93
N PHE A 127 -14.12 -9.85 2.21
CA PHE A 127 -13.08 -10.00 3.22
C PHE A 127 -12.95 -11.45 3.73
N THR A 128 -13.46 -12.43 2.99
CA THR A 128 -13.41 -13.86 3.39
C THR A 128 -11.97 -14.33 3.58
N GLY A 129 -11.07 -13.94 2.68
CA GLY A 129 -9.63 -14.27 2.79
C GLY A 129 -9.01 -13.69 4.06
N ALA A 130 -9.25 -12.41 4.34
CA ALA A 130 -8.76 -11.75 5.57
C ALA A 130 -9.34 -12.41 6.83
N LYS A 131 -10.63 -12.70 6.86
CA LYS A 131 -11.28 -13.38 8.00
C LYS A 131 -10.75 -14.80 8.23
N THR A 132 -10.44 -15.52 7.15
CA THR A 132 -9.82 -16.85 7.23
C THR A 132 -8.40 -16.77 7.80
N PHE A 133 -7.60 -15.82 7.31
CA PHE A 133 -6.27 -15.55 7.86
C PHE A 133 -6.34 -15.18 9.34
N ASP A 134 -7.22 -14.26 9.72
CA ASP A 134 -7.42 -13.82 11.10
C ASP A 134 -7.77 -15.02 12.03
N LYS A 135 -8.69 -15.88 11.58
CA LYS A 135 -9.09 -17.07 12.32
C LYS A 135 -7.92 -18.03 12.54
N ASN A 136 -7.06 -18.20 11.55
CA ASN A 136 -5.95 -19.17 11.61
C ASN A 136 -4.76 -18.64 12.41
N THR A 137 -4.59 -17.32 12.49
CA THR A 137 -3.41 -16.69 13.07
C THR A 137 -3.68 -15.98 14.40
N GLY A 138 -4.96 -15.75 14.74
CA GLY A 138 -5.35 -14.90 15.87
C GLY A 138 -5.22 -13.40 15.57
N TYR A 139 -4.88 -13.01 14.34
CA TYR A 139 -4.87 -11.63 13.91
C TYR A 139 -6.29 -11.06 13.83
N ARG A 140 -6.43 -9.75 13.82
CA ARG A 140 -7.72 -9.08 13.60
C ARG A 140 -7.54 -7.94 12.61
N THR A 141 -7.90 -8.20 11.36
CA THR A 141 -7.98 -7.16 10.33
C THR A 141 -9.13 -6.22 10.65
N GLN A 142 -8.81 -4.98 10.98
CA GLN A 142 -9.81 -3.96 11.32
C GLN A 142 -9.80 -2.85 10.27
N SER A 143 -8.93 -1.86 10.38
CA SER A 143 -8.85 -0.78 9.40
C SER A 143 -8.00 -1.16 8.20
N VAL A 144 -8.45 -0.82 6.99
CA VAL A 144 -7.73 -1.14 5.76
C VAL A 144 -7.76 0.06 4.83
N LEU A 145 -6.61 0.40 4.27
CA LEU A 145 -6.43 1.44 3.26
C LEU A 145 -5.80 0.81 2.02
N SER A 146 -6.47 0.91 0.87
CA SER A 146 -5.99 0.45 -0.43
C SER A 146 -5.80 1.64 -1.36
N VAL A 147 -4.59 1.86 -1.83
CA VAL A 147 -4.21 3.04 -2.61
C VAL A 147 -3.57 2.61 -3.93
N PRO A 148 -4.12 3.00 -5.08
CA PRO A 148 -3.51 2.71 -6.37
C PRO A 148 -2.25 3.56 -6.59
N LEU A 149 -1.19 2.94 -7.12
CA LEU A 149 0.00 3.61 -7.60
C LEU A 149 -0.24 4.07 -9.03
N LYS A 150 -0.48 5.37 -9.22
CA LYS A 150 -0.72 5.96 -10.53
C LYS A 150 0.49 6.75 -11.00
N ASN A 151 0.95 6.46 -12.21
CA ASN A 151 2.00 7.22 -12.86
C ASN A 151 1.47 8.54 -13.45
N HIS A 152 2.32 9.33 -14.09
CA HIS A 152 1.97 10.62 -14.69
C HIS A 152 1.02 10.51 -15.90
N GLU A 153 0.88 9.33 -16.51
CA GLU A 153 -0.04 9.03 -17.60
C GLU A 153 -1.41 8.56 -17.10
N ASN A 154 -1.58 8.48 -15.76
CA ASN A 154 -2.71 7.90 -15.04
C ASN A 154 -2.84 6.38 -15.16
N ASP A 155 -1.81 5.68 -15.64
CA ASP A 155 -1.77 4.23 -15.60
C ASP A 155 -1.53 3.75 -14.18
N ILE A 156 -2.24 2.68 -13.81
CA ILE A 156 -2.08 2.06 -12.51
C ILE A 156 -1.02 0.97 -12.62
N VAL A 157 0.13 1.19 -11.99
CA VAL A 157 1.26 0.27 -12.04
C VAL A 157 1.27 -0.72 -10.88
N GLY A 158 0.50 -0.45 -9.84
CA GLY A 158 0.41 -1.29 -8.65
C GLY A 158 -0.63 -0.81 -7.67
N VAL A 159 -0.72 -1.47 -6.53
CA VAL A 159 -1.59 -1.10 -5.40
C VAL A 159 -0.82 -1.28 -4.10
N MET A 160 -0.92 -0.30 -3.22
CA MET A 160 -0.47 -0.38 -1.84
C MET A 160 -1.65 -0.69 -0.93
N GLN A 161 -1.53 -1.67 -0.05
CA GLN A 161 -2.51 -1.97 0.99
C GLN A 161 -1.87 -1.85 2.36
N LEU A 162 -2.51 -1.07 3.23
CA LEU A 162 -2.12 -0.88 4.62
C LEU A 162 -3.23 -1.40 5.54
N ILE A 163 -2.86 -2.07 6.62
CA ILE A 163 -3.78 -2.73 7.53
C ILE A 163 -3.49 -2.30 8.96
N ASN A 164 -4.54 -1.97 9.71
CA ASN A 164 -4.48 -1.67 11.13
C ASN A 164 -3.52 -0.52 11.46
N ALA A 165 -3.89 0.70 11.07
CA ALA A 165 -3.22 1.89 11.59
C ALA A 165 -3.24 1.87 13.12
N LYS A 166 -2.11 2.19 13.76
CA LYS A 166 -2.00 2.23 15.23
C LYS A 166 -1.82 3.64 15.73
N ASP A 167 -2.52 3.95 16.78
CA ASP A 167 -2.29 5.17 17.54
C ASP A 167 -0.89 5.12 18.16
N PRO A 168 -0.03 6.11 17.91
CA PRO A 168 1.38 6.06 18.35
C PRO A 168 1.57 6.13 19.87
N GLN A 169 0.58 6.62 20.62
CA GLN A 169 0.66 6.73 22.08
C GLN A 169 0.12 5.49 22.79
N SER A 170 -1.03 4.99 22.33
CA SER A 170 -1.70 3.86 22.99
C SER A 170 -1.45 2.51 22.35
N GLY A 171 -0.90 2.47 21.12
CA GLY A 171 -0.73 1.25 20.32
C GLY A 171 -2.04 0.61 19.85
N LYS A 172 -3.19 1.21 20.14
CA LYS A 172 -4.49 0.68 19.72
C LYS A 172 -4.71 0.86 18.24
N THR A 173 -5.39 -0.10 17.61
CA THR A 173 -5.81 0.02 16.22
C THR A 173 -6.84 1.14 16.07
N ILE A 174 -6.58 2.02 15.11
CA ILE A 174 -7.44 3.14 14.73
C ILE A 174 -7.78 3.07 13.24
N SER A 175 -8.76 3.86 12.81
CA SER A 175 -9.03 4.05 11.37
C SER A 175 -7.98 4.95 10.75
N PHE A 176 -7.68 4.75 9.46
CA PHE A 176 -6.88 5.70 8.70
C PHE A 176 -7.61 7.04 8.59
N SER A 177 -6.98 8.10 9.05
CA SER A 177 -7.54 9.46 8.95
C SER A 177 -7.47 9.99 7.51
N ALA A 178 -8.26 11.02 7.22
CA ALA A 178 -8.18 11.68 5.91
C ALA A 178 -6.79 12.29 5.64
N ASP A 179 -6.10 12.77 6.68
CA ASP A 179 -4.74 13.29 6.57
C ASP A 179 -3.72 12.19 6.25
N MET A 180 -3.81 11.02 6.91
CA MET A 180 -3.02 9.84 6.55
C MET A 180 -3.26 9.42 5.11
N GLN A 181 -4.52 9.31 4.70
CA GLN A 181 -4.88 8.93 3.33
C GLN A 181 -4.27 9.91 2.32
N TYR A 182 -4.40 11.21 2.54
CA TYR A 182 -3.82 12.22 1.64
C TYR A 182 -2.31 12.08 1.49
N GLN A 183 -1.59 11.83 2.59
CA GLN A 183 -0.14 11.63 2.55
C GLN A 183 0.23 10.33 1.81
N ILE A 184 -0.54 9.25 2.01
CA ILE A 184 -0.31 7.98 1.31
C ILE A 184 -0.64 8.10 -0.18
N ASP A 185 -1.71 8.81 -0.57
CA ASP A 185 -2.02 9.09 -1.98
C ASP A 185 -0.86 9.84 -2.67
N SER A 186 -0.24 10.81 -1.98
CA SER A 186 0.93 11.54 -2.48
C SER A 186 2.16 10.63 -2.61
N LEU A 187 2.45 9.80 -1.61
CA LEU A 187 3.55 8.84 -1.63
C LEU A 187 3.36 7.81 -2.75
N ALA A 188 2.14 7.29 -2.91
CA ALA A 188 1.80 6.33 -3.96
C ALA A 188 2.06 6.91 -5.36
N SER A 189 1.72 8.18 -5.59
CA SER A 189 2.01 8.87 -6.85
C SER A 189 3.52 9.00 -7.12
N GLN A 190 4.31 9.39 -6.12
CA GLN A 190 5.77 9.47 -6.25
C GLN A 190 6.39 8.10 -6.52
N GLY A 191 5.95 7.08 -5.78
CA GLY A 191 6.38 5.69 -5.97
C GLY A 191 6.05 5.18 -7.37
N ALA A 192 4.85 5.46 -7.87
CA ALA A 192 4.44 5.06 -9.22
C ALA A 192 5.35 5.64 -10.30
N VAL A 193 5.71 6.92 -10.20
CA VAL A 193 6.64 7.57 -11.13
C VAL A 193 8.02 6.93 -11.08
N ALA A 194 8.56 6.69 -9.88
CA ALA A 194 9.86 6.05 -9.72
C ALA A 194 9.88 4.64 -10.34
N LEU A 195 8.84 3.84 -10.07
CA LEU A 195 8.71 2.49 -10.59
C LEU A 195 8.55 2.44 -12.12
N THR A 196 7.77 3.37 -12.70
CA THR A 196 7.61 3.49 -14.15
C THR A 196 8.95 3.83 -14.81
N ASN A 197 9.67 4.81 -14.26
CA ASN A 197 10.99 5.20 -14.80
C ASN A 197 12.00 4.03 -14.78
N LYS A 198 11.99 3.21 -13.72
CA LYS A 198 12.89 2.04 -13.64
C LYS A 198 12.53 0.95 -14.64
N ARG A 199 11.25 0.70 -14.88
CA ARG A 199 10.81 -0.26 -15.91
C ARG A 199 11.28 0.16 -17.31
N LEU A 200 11.12 1.44 -17.66
CA LEU A 200 11.54 1.98 -18.96
C LEU A 200 13.06 1.92 -19.22
N VAL A 201 13.87 1.93 -18.17
CA VAL A 201 15.34 1.84 -18.30
C VAL A 201 15.82 0.39 -18.40
N ALA A 202 15.03 -0.57 -17.92
CA ALA A 202 15.36 -2.00 -17.93
C ALA A 202 14.98 -2.73 -19.25
N GLU A 203 14.20 -2.10 -20.13
CA GLU A 203 13.87 -2.54 -21.50
C GLU A 203 14.94 -2.08 -22.50
#